data_6c15faff86043c3ba6bc0d73d4a7ed5a
#
_entry.id   6c15faff86043c3ba6bc0d73d4a7ed5a
#
_cell.length_a   1.000
_cell.length_b   1.000
_cell.length_c   1.000
_cell.angle_alpha   90.00
_cell.angle_beta   90.00
_cell.angle_gamma   90.00
#
_symmetry.space_group_name_H-M   'P 1'
#
loop_
_entity.id
_entity.type
_entity.pdbx_description
1 polymer ?
#
loop_
_entity_poly.entity_id
_entity_poly.type
_entity_poly.pdbx_seq_one_letter_code
_entity_poly.pdbx_strand_id
1 'polypeptide(L)'
;MRKTLLPLLLAAMTACGGGKPSAQTEEQAVGPAFSADSAMAFCQAQCDFGPRTMNSEAHERCVRWIADRFRQYGCEVALQQATLRGYDGTPLRATNIVATARQKRDTPAPEARPHVLLCAHYDSRPWADNDPDEAHHHTPVMAANDGASGIGVMLELARLLHLADSARADVTFVCFDAEDWGVPQWADEPDDAQSWALGAQHWAKSHAAARGAASANAPANDFSYGILLDMVGGQGARFHQEAYSLEYAPQVVDRVWRAAVVVGYGSFFPASLGGKITDDHVPVNQEAGIPCIDIIPYYPDCEASSFGPTWHTVQDDMQHLDPVTLKAVGQTLVQVLYGD
;
A
#
# COMPACT_ATOMS: atom_id res chain seq x y z
N MET A 1 25.86 15.47 -87.22
CA MET A 1 25.12 15.74 -86.02
C MET A 1 24.25 14.50 -85.71
N ARG A 2 24.73 13.61 -84.86
CA ARG A 2 24.03 12.37 -84.53
C ARG A 2 23.39 12.55 -83.11
N LYS A 3 22.06 12.42 -83.01
CA LYS A 3 21.32 12.40 -81.77
C LYS A 3 21.29 10.98 -81.25
N THR A 4 21.88 10.75 -80.08
CA THR A 4 21.80 9.48 -79.36
C THR A 4 20.61 9.56 -78.39
N LEU A 5 19.65 8.65 -78.54
CA LEU A 5 18.55 8.39 -77.56
C LEU A 5 19.07 7.47 -76.47
N LEU A 6 18.84 7.86 -75.21
CA LEU A 6 19.11 7.07 -74.03
C LEU A 6 17.77 6.40 -73.57
N PRO A 7 17.72 5.09 -73.35
CA PRO A 7 16.46 4.46 -72.84
C PRO A 7 16.28 4.64 -71.34
N LEU A 8 15.10 5.04 -70.99
CA LEU A 8 14.61 5.18 -69.57
C LEU A 8 14.31 3.80 -69.00
N LEU A 9 15.10 3.39 -68.03
CA LEU A 9 14.79 2.14 -67.22
C LEU A 9 13.77 2.44 -66.17
N LEU A 10 12.59 1.84 -66.27
CA LEU A 10 11.53 1.92 -65.25
C LEU A 10 11.80 0.85 -64.20
N ALA A 11 12.25 1.25 -63.00
CA ALA A 11 12.37 0.35 -61.86
C ALA A 11 11.03 0.20 -61.17
N ALA A 12 10.44 -0.99 -61.23
CA ALA A 12 9.26 -1.35 -60.43
C ALA A 12 9.64 -1.52 -58.96
N MET A 13 9.22 -0.60 -58.07
CA MET A 13 9.29 -0.79 -56.64
C MET A 13 8.14 -1.68 -56.20
N THR A 14 8.45 -2.89 -55.77
CA THR A 14 7.54 -3.78 -55.07
C THR A 14 7.30 -3.20 -53.67
N ALA A 15 6.08 -2.76 -53.38
CA ALA A 15 5.64 -2.35 -52.07
C ALA A 15 5.60 -3.57 -51.16
N CYS A 16 6.52 -3.67 -50.20
CA CYS A 16 6.43 -4.55 -49.06
C CYS A 16 5.27 -4.09 -48.20
N GLY A 17 4.33 -5.02 -47.88
CA GLY A 17 3.17 -4.79 -47.06
C GLY A 17 3.51 -4.26 -45.68
N GLY A 18 3.13 -3.03 -45.41
CA GLY A 18 3.11 -2.48 -44.06
C GLY A 18 2.04 -3.15 -43.24
N GLY A 19 2.46 -3.98 -42.28
CA GLY A 19 1.58 -4.41 -41.23
C GLY A 19 1.03 -3.15 -40.48
N LYS A 20 -0.29 -3.01 -40.41
CA LYS A 20 -0.90 -1.96 -39.59
C LYS A 20 -0.39 -2.13 -38.17
N PRO A 21 0.10 -1.07 -37.49
CA PRO A 21 0.32 -1.16 -36.05
C PRO A 21 -1.01 -1.56 -35.40
N SER A 22 -1.00 -2.58 -34.58
CA SER A 22 -2.13 -2.91 -33.72
C SER A 22 -2.45 -1.65 -32.91
N ALA A 23 -3.66 -1.14 -33.05
CA ALA A 23 -4.14 -0.07 -32.19
C ALA A 23 -4.04 -0.62 -30.75
N GLN A 24 -3.06 -0.14 -29.98
CA GLN A 24 -3.09 -0.31 -28.53
C GLN A 24 -4.37 0.41 -28.09
N THR A 25 -5.32 -0.35 -27.59
CA THR A 25 -6.52 0.21 -26.93
C THR A 25 -5.98 1.03 -25.76
N GLU A 26 -6.17 2.36 -25.80
CA GLU A 26 -5.82 3.23 -24.67
C GLU A 26 -6.65 2.74 -23.48
N GLU A 27 -5.97 2.36 -22.41
CA GLU A 27 -6.60 1.95 -21.17
C GLU A 27 -7.34 3.15 -20.60
N GLN A 28 -8.64 2.98 -20.28
CA GLN A 28 -9.48 4.06 -19.77
C GLN A 28 -9.60 3.98 -18.26
N ALA A 29 -9.74 5.15 -17.62
CA ALA A 29 -10.02 5.24 -16.20
C ALA A 29 -11.40 4.59 -15.90
N VAL A 30 -11.43 3.72 -14.88
CA VAL A 30 -12.63 2.97 -14.48
C VAL A 30 -12.87 3.08 -12.97
N GLY A 31 -14.04 2.60 -12.54
CA GLY A 31 -14.43 2.59 -11.13
C GLY A 31 -14.97 3.94 -10.63
N PRO A 32 -15.39 3.99 -9.36
CA PRO A 32 -15.92 5.20 -8.74
C PRO A 32 -14.83 6.24 -8.47
N ALA A 33 -15.24 7.50 -8.28
CA ALA A 33 -14.30 8.54 -7.82
C ALA A 33 -13.93 8.32 -6.35
N PHE A 34 -12.63 8.23 -6.06
CA PHE A 34 -12.14 8.18 -4.68
C PHE A 34 -12.36 9.54 -3.99
N SER A 35 -12.81 9.55 -2.75
CA SER A 35 -13.03 10.77 -1.97
C SER A 35 -11.86 11.05 -1.04
N ALA A 36 -11.06 12.07 -1.39
CA ALA A 36 -10.00 12.56 -0.50
C ALA A 36 -10.56 13.07 0.83
N ASP A 37 -11.72 13.76 0.81
CA ASP A 37 -12.35 14.27 2.03
C ASP A 37 -12.75 13.15 2.99
N SER A 38 -13.24 12.03 2.46
CA SER A 38 -13.55 10.86 3.29
C SER A 38 -12.28 10.24 3.89
N ALA A 39 -11.22 10.08 3.09
CA ALA A 39 -9.94 9.56 3.58
C ALA A 39 -9.34 10.48 4.65
N MET A 40 -9.34 11.80 4.44
CA MET A 40 -8.92 12.80 5.45
C MET A 40 -9.75 12.69 6.74
N ALA A 41 -11.06 12.53 6.62
CA ALA A 41 -11.93 12.35 7.79
C ALA A 41 -11.62 11.05 8.56
N PHE A 42 -11.24 9.97 7.87
CA PHE A 42 -10.80 8.74 8.51
C PHE A 42 -9.43 8.86 9.19
N CYS A 43 -8.50 9.63 8.62
CA CYS A 43 -7.23 9.97 9.27
C CYS A 43 -7.49 10.80 10.53
N GLN A 44 -8.29 11.86 10.43
CA GLN A 44 -8.65 12.71 11.57
C GLN A 44 -9.28 11.91 12.71
N ALA A 45 -10.22 11.02 12.41
CA ALA A 45 -10.88 10.20 13.42
C ALA A 45 -9.93 9.26 14.17
N GLN A 46 -8.86 8.78 13.54
CA GLN A 46 -7.79 8.02 14.18
C GLN A 46 -6.94 8.93 15.08
N CYS A 47 -6.56 10.11 14.59
CA CYS A 47 -5.80 11.11 15.36
C CYS A 47 -6.58 11.66 16.56
N ASP A 48 -7.90 11.74 16.49
CA ASP A 48 -8.76 12.19 17.59
C ASP A 48 -8.70 11.26 18.82
N PHE A 49 -8.23 10.01 18.68
CA PHE A 49 -7.93 9.14 19.82
C PHE A 49 -6.63 9.54 20.53
N GLY A 50 -5.77 10.31 19.90
CA GLY A 50 -4.39 10.58 20.29
C GLY A 50 -3.41 9.57 19.69
N PRO A 51 -2.13 9.62 20.09
CA PRO A 51 -1.12 8.65 19.66
C PRO A 51 -1.57 7.22 19.97
N ARG A 52 -1.61 6.37 18.93
CA ARG A 52 -2.06 4.96 19.02
C ARG A 52 -0.90 4.05 19.37
N THR A 53 -0.07 4.47 20.34
CA THR A 53 1.07 3.68 20.78
C THR A 53 0.62 2.37 21.41
N MET A 54 1.42 1.33 21.22
CA MET A 54 1.14 0.00 21.76
C MET A 54 0.81 0.05 23.26
N ASN A 55 -0.13 -0.79 23.67
CA ASN A 55 -0.63 -0.93 25.05
C ASN A 55 -1.39 0.29 25.60
N SER A 56 -1.61 1.36 24.82
CA SER A 56 -2.37 2.54 25.27
C SER A 56 -3.89 2.35 25.11
N GLU A 57 -4.65 3.16 25.85
CA GLU A 57 -6.12 3.21 25.69
C GLU A 57 -6.53 3.78 24.32
N ALA A 58 -5.75 4.73 23.79
CA ALA A 58 -5.96 5.31 22.45
C ALA A 58 -5.88 4.22 21.39
N HIS A 59 -4.85 3.37 21.45
CA HIS A 59 -4.68 2.21 20.58
C HIS A 59 -5.86 1.26 20.66
N GLU A 60 -6.28 0.82 21.87
CA GLU A 60 -7.41 -0.09 22.02
C GLU A 60 -8.73 0.48 21.50
N ARG A 61 -8.95 1.81 21.62
CA ARG A 61 -10.13 2.48 21.07
C ARG A 61 -10.07 2.53 19.55
N CYS A 62 -8.90 2.79 18.99
CA CYS A 62 -8.68 2.83 17.54
C CYS A 62 -8.92 1.46 16.89
N VAL A 63 -8.42 0.37 17.47
CA VAL A 63 -8.70 -1.02 17.03
C VAL A 63 -10.20 -1.26 16.87
N ARG A 64 -10.98 -0.95 17.93
CA ARG A 64 -12.44 -1.14 17.91
C ARG A 64 -13.08 -0.30 16.81
N TRP A 65 -12.70 0.96 16.70
CA TRP A 65 -13.24 1.88 15.71
C TRP A 65 -12.95 1.45 14.28
N ILE A 66 -11.71 1.06 13.94
CA ILE A 66 -11.34 0.57 12.61
C ILE A 66 -12.16 -0.68 12.27
N ALA A 67 -12.21 -1.67 13.18
CA ALA A 67 -12.97 -2.89 12.98
C ALA A 67 -14.46 -2.61 12.71
N ASP A 68 -15.05 -1.67 13.46
CA ASP A 68 -16.48 -1.29 13.30
C ASP A 68 -16.71 -0.53 11.98
N ARG A 69 -15.76 0.29 11.49
CA ARG A 69 -15.86 0.91 10.16
C ARG A 69 -15.88 -0.13 9.06
N PHE A 70 -14.98 -1.12 9.08
CA PHE A 70 -15.01 -2.20 8.10
C PHE A 70 -16.31 -3.01 8.15
N ARG A 71 -16.82 -3.34 9.34
CA ARG A 71 -18.13 -4.01 9.50
C ARG A 71 -19.27 -3.17 8.92
N GLN A 72 -19.27 -1.85 9.14
CA GLN A 72 -20.25 -0.92 8.58
C GLN A 72 -20.25 -0.95 7.04
N TYR A 73 -19.09 -1.19 6.43
CA TYR A 73 -18.94 -1.33 4.97
C TYR A 73 -19.10 -2.79 4.50
N GLY A 74 -19.73 -3.64 5.31
CA GLY A 74 -20.12 -4.99 4.92
C GLY A 74 -18.96 -5.98 4.86
N CYS A 75 -17.79 -5.64 5.38
CA CYS A 75 -16.70 -6.60 5.49
C CYS A 75 -16.94 -7.63 6.60
N GLU A 76 -16.53 -8.87 6.34
CA GLU A 76 -16.33 -9.86 7.39
C GLU A 76 -15.03 -9.53 8.13
N VAL A 77 -15.11 -9.32 9.46
CA VAL A 77 -13.96 -8.84 10.26
C VAL A 77 -13.57 -9.86 11.31
N ALA A 78 -12.32 -10.29 11.25
CA ALA A 78 -11.64 -11.08 12.27
C ALA A 78 -10.55 -10.23 12.97
N LEU A 79 -10.34 -10.47 14.28
CA LEU A 79 -9.28 -9.87 15.07
C LEU A 79 -8.25 -10.94 15.42
N GLN A 80 -7.02 -10.77 14.98
CA GLN A 80 -5.90 -11.65 15.30
C GLN A 80 -5.12 -11.04 16.46
N GLN A 81 -5.37 -11.53 17.67
CA GLN A 81 -4.73 -11.05 18.89
C GLN A 81 -3.47 -11.85 19.21
N ALA A 82 -2.42 -11.17 19.64
CA ALA A 82 -1.15 -11.76 20.06
C ALA A 82 -0.48 -10.90 21.14
N THR A 83 0.40 -11.52 21.92
CA THR A 83 1.39 -10.80 22.72
C THR A 83 2.73 -10.91 21.99
N LEU A 84 3.14 -9.82 21.38
CA LEU A 84 4.42 -9.71 20.68
C LEU A 84 5.48 -9.18 21.64
N ARG A 85 6.74 -9.17 21.21
CA ARG A 85 7.85 -8.71 22.03
C ARG A 85 8.57 -7.58 21.29
N GLY A 86 8.58 -6.37 21.87
CA GLY A 86 9.33 -5.24 21.38
C GLY A 86 10.86 -5.47 21.45
N TYR A 87 11.64 -4.59 20.81
CA TYR A 87 13.10 -4.67 20.78
C TYR A 87 13.72 -4.72 22.19
N ASP A 88 13.14 -4.00 23.14
CA ASP A 88 13.52 -3.90 24.53
C ASP A 88 12.97 -5.02 25.43
N GLY A 89 12.29 -5.99 24.84
CA GLY A 89 11.61 -7.08 25.55
C GLY A 89 10.23 -6.74 26.10
N THR A 90 9.72 -5.53 25.88
CA THR A 90 8.39 -5.11 26.30
C THR A 90 7.31 -6.01 25.68
N PRO A 91 6.37 -6.54 26.48
CA PRO A 91 5.23 -7.29 25.94
C PRO A 91 4.22 -6.32 25.31
N LEU A 92 3.95 -6.49 24.02
CA LEU A 92 3.05 -5.69 23.20
C LEU A 92 1.74 -6.45 22.98
N ARG A 93 0.62 -5.92 23.45
CA ARG A 93 -0.73 -6.50 23.20
C ARG A 93 -1.19 -6.07 21.82
N ALA A 94 -0.84 -6.86 20.82
CA ALA A 94 -1.12 -6.56 19.43
C ALA A 94 -2.47 -7.17 18.96
N THR A 95 -3.11 -6.49 18.02
CA THR A 95 -4.35 -6.92 17.37
C THR A 95 -4.35 -6.58 15.89
N ASN A 96 -3.92 -7.48 15.03
CA ASN A 96 -4.14 -7.30 13.59
C ASN A 96 -5.64 -7.38 13.28
N ILE A 97 -6.12 -6.49 12.39
CA ILE A 97 -7.53 -6.48 11.95
C ILE A 97 -7.57 -7.02 10.52
N VAL A 98 -8.28 -8.12 10.32
CA VAL A 98 -8.46 -8.75 9.00
C VAL A 98 -9.91 -8.53 8.56
N ALA A 99 -10.11 -7.75 7.49
CA ALA A 99 -11.44 -7.39 6.99
C ALA A 99 -11.60 -7.81 5.53
N THR A 100 -12.47 -8.78 5.25
CA THR A 100 -12.67 -9.31 3.90
C THR A 100 -13.94 -8.72 3.28
N ALA A 101 -13.78 -8.03 2.15
CA ALA A 101 -14.86 -7.54 1.30
C ALA A 101 -15.04 -8.49 0.10
N ARG A 102 -16.14 -9.23 0.09
CA ARG A 102 -16.49 -10.10 -1.05
C ARG A 102 -17.51 -9.41 -1.92
N GLN A 103 -17.24 -9.34 -3.21
CA GLN A 103 -18.22 -8.82 -4.16
C GLN A 103 -19.38 -9.82 -4.33
N LYS A 104 -20.61 -9.30 -4.39
CA LYS A 104 -21.79 -10.13 -4.64
C LYS A 104 -21.67 -10.80 -6.02
N ARG A 105 -22.05 -12.06 -6.09
CA ARG A 105 -22.02 -12.85 -7.33
C ARG A 105 -23.42 -13.04 -7.85
N ASP A 106 -23.85 -12.23 -8.80
CA ASP A 106 -25.14 -12.44 -9.49
C ASP A 106 -25.04 -13.47 -10.62
N THR A 107 -23.81 -13.78 -11.09
CA THR A 107 -23.53 -14.81 -12.11
C THR A 107 -22.22 -15.50 -11.80
N PRO A 108 -22.06 -16.82 -12.12
CA PRO A 108 -20.76 -17.47 -12.07
C PRO A 108 -19.83 -16.76 -13.05
N ALA A 109 -18.79 -16.09 -12.53
CA ALA A 109 -17.75 -15.53 -13.39
C ALA A 109 -17.05 -16.67 -14.14
N PRO A 110 -16.78 -16.53 -15.45
CA PRO A 110 -16.11 -17.57 -16.23
C PRO A 110 -14.66 -17.82 -15.78
N GLU A 111 -14.07 -16.89 -15.05
CA GLU A 111 -12.72 -16.98 -14.50
C GLU A 111 -12.72 -16.63 -13.00
N ALA A 112 -11.77 -17.22 -12.25
CA ALA A 112 -11.57 -16.88 -10.84
C ALA A 112 -11.12 -15.41 -10.74
N ARG A 113 -11.86 -14.60 -9.97
CA ARG A 113 -11.47 -13.20 -9.71
C ARG A 113 -10.16 -13.16 -8.93
N PRO A 114 -9.27 -12.19 -9.19
CA PRO A 114 -8.12 -11.99 -8.33
C PRO A 114 -8.57 -11.65 -6.90
N HIS A 115 -7.88 -12.19 -5.92
CA HIS A 115 -8.05 -11.81 -4.51
C HIS A 115 -6.85 -10.94 -4.12
N VAL A 116 -7.10 -9.69 -3.82
CA VAL A 116 -6.08 -8.69 -3.54
C VAL A 116 -5.98 -8.48 -2.03
N LEU A 117 -4.75 -8.51 -1.52
CA LEU A 117 -4.41 -8.09 -0.16
C LEU A 117 -4.08 -6.59 -0.19
N LEU A 118 -4.81 -5.78 0.56
CA LEU A 118 -4.43 -4.39 0.87
C LEU A 118 -4.07 -4.31 2.33
N CYS A 119 -2.90 -3.79 2.65
CA CYS A 119 -2.45 -3.71 4.04
C CYS A 119 -1.84 -2.34 4.37
N ALA A 120 -1.85 -2.00 5.65
CA ALA A 120 -1.25 -0.83 6.25
C ALA A 120 -1.11 -1.07 7.75
N HIS A 121 -0.17 -0.42 8.44
CA HIS A 121 -0.17 -0.40 9.89
C HIS A 121 -1.08 0.71 10.43
N TYR A 122 -1.45 0.65 11.72
CA TYR A 122 -2.32 1.65 12.35
C TYR A 122 -1.82 2.13 13.72
N ASP A 123 -0.84 1.43 14.30
CA ASP A 123 -0.16 1.88 15.51
C ASP A 123 0.67 3.14 15.23
N SER A 124 1.19 3.75 16.26
CA SER A 124 2.04 4.91 16.15
C SER A 124 3.31 4.78 16.97
N ARG A 125 4.38 5.37 16.47
CA ARG A 125 5.68 5.45 17.12
C ARG A 125 5.54 5.99 18.53
N PRO A 126 6.05 5.31 19.56
CA PRO A 126 5.93 5.78 20.95
C PRO A 126 6.90 6.92 21.28
N TRP A 127 7.76 7.29 20.36
CA TRP A 127 8.78 8.33 20.51
C TRP A 127 9.06 9.03 19.18
N ALA A 128 9.26 10.35 19.25
CA ALA A 128 9.61 11.16 18.07
C ALA A 128 11.14 11.23 17.91
N ASP A 129 11.76 10.09 17.67
CA ASP A 129 13.22 9.91 17.70
C ASP A 129 13.98 10.53 16.52
N ASN A 130 13.26 10.99 15.48
CA ASN A 130 13.83 11.77 14.38
C ASN A 130 13.48 13.27 14.47
N ASP A 131 12.87 13.72 15.57
CA ASP A 131 12.57 15.14 15.76
C ASP A 131 13.88 15.95 15.91
N PRO A 132 14.02 17.11 15.24
CA PRO A 132 15.22 17.94 15.35
C PRO A 132 15.42 18.54 16.74
N ASP A 133 14.38 18.60 17.59
CA ASP A 133 14.46 18.99 18.99
C ASP A 133 14.50 17.74 19.87
N GLU A 134 15.67 17.45 20.46
CA GLU A 134 15.86 16.30 21.36
C GLU A 134 14.88 16.29 22.55
N ALA A 135 14.34 17.45 22.93
CA ALA A 135 13.31 17.52 23.98
C ALA A 135 12.02 16.77 23.61
N HIS A 136 11.78 16.54 22.32
CA HIS A 136 10.63 15.79 21.82
C HIS A 136 10.88 14.29 21.68
N HIS A 137 12.13 13.81 21.76
CA HIS A 137 12.45 12.41 21.40
C HIS A 137 11.63 11.38 22.20
N HIS A 138 11.23 11.66 23.43
CA HIS A 138 10.37 10.77 24.22
C HIS A 138 8.87 11.11 24.13
N THR A 139 8.48 11.95 23.20
CA THR A 139 7.07 12.29 22.94
C THR A 139 6.47 11.32 21.93
N PRO A 140 5.29 10.72 22.20
CA PRO A 140 4.62 9.88 21.22
C PRO A 140 4.22 10.67 19.97
N VAL A 141 4.45 10.08 18.79
CA VAL A 141 4.07 10.65 17.51
C VAL A 141 2.55 10.56 17.29
N MET A 142 1.92 11.60 16.74
CA MET A 142 0.49 11.54 16.37
C MET A 142 0.26 10.58 15.22
N ALA A 143 1.24 10.41 14.34
CA ALA A 143 1.23 9.44 13.25
C ALA A 143 0.02 9.60 12.31
N ALA A 144 -0.20 10.83 11.83
CA ALA A 144 -1.27 11.12 10.90
C ALA A 144 -0.97 10.58 9.49
N ASN A 145 0.29 10.67 9.09
CA ASN A 145 0.77 10.08 7.85
C ASN A 145 1.25 8.64 8.08
N ASP A 146 2.08 8.46 9.08
CA ASP A 146 2.73 7.21 9.46
C ASP A 146 1.81 6.37 10.35
N GLY A 147 1.02 5.52 9.69
CA GLY A 147 -0.03 4.65 10.17
C GLY A 147 -1.44 5.09 9.77
N ALA A 148 -1.91 6.33 10.09
CA ALA A 148 -3.32 6.65 9.86
C ALA A 148 -3.66 6.87 8.37
N SER A 149 -2.73 7.31 7.52
CA SER A 149 -3.00 7.60 6.11
C SER A 149 -3.35 6.35 5.31
N GLY A 150 -2.59 5.27 5.47
CA GLY A 150 -2.86 3.99 4.82
C GLY A 150 -4.24 3.43 5.19
N ILE A 151 -4.58 3.45 6.48
CA ILE A 151 -5.90 3.06 6.98
C ILE A 151 -7.00 3.97 6.42
N GLY A 152 -6.77 5.28 6.34
CA GLY A 152 -7.71 6.23 5.75
C GLY A 152 -8.07 5.90 4.30
N VAL A 153 -7.06 5.55 3.50
CA VAL A 153 -7.26 5.09 2.12
C VAL A 153 -8.00 3.76 2.08
N MET A 154 -7.63 2.77 2.90
CA MET A 154 -8.28 1.46 2.93
C MET A 154 -9.75 1.56 3.32
N LEU A 155 -10.10 2.39 4.31
CA LEU A 155 -11.50 2.58 4.73
C LEU A 155 -12.36 3.24 3.64
N GLU A 156 -11.80 4.21 2.90
CA GLU A 156 -12.51 4.79 1.76
C GLU A 156 -12.69 3.78 0.63
N LEU A 157 -11.70 2.95 0.33
CA LEU A 157 -11.83 1.86 -0.63
C LEU A 157 -12.90 0.84 -0.20
N ALA A 158 -12.93 0.47 1.09
CA ALA A 158 -13.97 -0.42 1.62
C ALA A 158 -15.37 0.19 1.47
N ARG A 159 -15.51 1.50 1.72
CA ARG A 159 -16.77 2.23 1.50
C ARG A 159 -17.19 2.19 0.02
N LEU A 160 -16.27 2.41 -0.90
CA LEU A 160 -16.54 2.37 -2.34
C LEU A 160 -16.92 0.96 -2.81
N LEU A 161 -16.23 -0.07 -2.35
CA LEU A 161 -16.56 -1.47 -2.63
C LEU A 161 -17.96 -1.85 -2.12
N HIS A 162 -18.36 -1.30 -0.98
CA HIS A 162 -19.71 -1.51 -0.41
C HIS A 162 -20.80 -0.84 -1.25
N LEU A 163 -20.53 0.33 -1.84
CA LEU A 163 -21.50 1.12 -2.60
C LEU A 163 -21.61 0.70 -4.08
N ALA A 164 -20.54 0.16 -4.65
CA ALA A 164 -20.45 -0.17 -6.07
C ALA A 164 -20.05 -1.63 -6.28
N ASP A 165 -21.00 -2.45 -6.70
CA ASP A 165 -20.89 -3.91 -6.89
C ASP A 165 -20.19 -4.29 -8.21
N SER A 166 -19.25 -3.47 -8.69
CA SER A 166 -18.60 -3.63 -10.00
C SER A 166 -17.09 -3.84 -9.96
N ALA A 167 -16.51 -3.99 -8.77
CA ALA A 167 -15.09 -4.31 -8.65
C ALA A 167 -14.78 -5.70 -9.24
N ARG A 168 -13.63 -5.82 -9.89
CA ARG A 168 -13.18 -7.06 -10.51
C ARG A 168 -12.38 -7.97 -9.58
N ALA A 169 -12.03 -7.50 -8.40
CA ALA A 169 -11.29 -8.21 -7.38
C ALA A 169 -12.12 -8.43 -6.11
N ASP A 170 -11.94 -9.55 -5.43
CA ASP A 170 -12.21 -9.68 -4.01
C ASP A 170 -11.04 -9.02 -3.24
N VAL A 171 -11.32 -8.38 -2.11
CA VAL A 171 -10.30 -7.64 -1.36
C VAL A 171 -10.32 -8.08 0.11
N THR A 172 -9.14 -8.38 0.64
CA THR A 172 -8.93 -8.46 2.10
C THR A 172 -8.03 -7.31 2.52
N PHE A 173 -8.53 -6.52 3.45
CA PHE A 173 -7.78 -5.50 4.15
C PHE A 173 -7.15 -6.10 5.40
N VAL A 174 -5.85 -5.88 5.61
CA VAL A 174 -5.18 -6.24 6.86
C VAL A 174 -4.55 -4.98 7.44
N CYS A 175 -5.07 -4.57 8.62
CA CYS A 175 -4.44 -3.51 9.38
C CYS A 175 -3.45 -4.18 10.33
N PHE A 176 -2.18 -3.99 10.11
CA PHE A 176 -1.12 -4.50 10.95
C PHE A 176 -0.94 -3.66 12.21
N ASP A 177 -0.45 -4.28 13.25
CA ASP A 177 -0.22 -3.70 14.55
C ASP A 177 1.23 -3.89 14.97
N ALA A 178 1.73 -3.05 15.86
CA ALA A 178 3.11 -3.12 16.34
C ALA A 178 4.15 -3.14 15.20
N GLU A 179 3.90 -2.34 14.16
CA GLU A 179 4.89 -2.10 13.11
C GLU A 179 6.03 -1.27 13.68
N ASP A 180 5.69 -0.17 14.39
CA ASP A 180 6.52 0.98 14.68
C ASP A 180 7.14 0.96 16.10
N TRP A 181 7.45 -0.23 16.63
CA TRP A 181 8.16 -0.43 17.90
C TRP A 181 9.62 -0.84 17.69
N GLY A 182 10.24 -0.45 16.58
CA GLY A 182 11.64 -0.72 16.28
C GLY A 182 12.61 0.07 17.16
N VAL A 183 13.89 -0.29 17.10
CA VAL A 183 14.95 0.32 17.90
C VAL A 183 15.00 1.84 17.68
N PRO A 184 14.92 2.68 18.74
CA PRO A 184 14.98 4.13 18.56
C PRO A 184 16.41 4.61 18.31
N GLN A 185 16.56 5.77 17.68
CA GLN A 185 17.87 6.30 17.24
C GLN A 185 18.86 6.58 18.39
N TRP A 186 18.39 6.75 19.63
CA TRP A 186 19.27 6.95 20.79
C TRP A 186 19.69 5.66 21.48
N ALA A 187 19.18 4.51 21.07
CA ALA A 187 19.55 3.25 21.68
C ALA A 187 20.95 2.81 21.25
N ASP A 188 21.68 2.18 22.18
CA ASP A 188 23.00 1.62 21.88
C ASP A 188 22.94 0.28 21.13
N GLU A 189 21.73 -0.31 21.03
CA GLU A 189 21.48 -1.53 20.27
C GLU A 189 21.55 -1.23 18.77
N PRO A 190 22.12 -2.14 17.98
CA PRO A 190 22.06 -2.01 16.53
C PRO A 190 20.60 -2.11 16.05
N ASP A 191 20.26 -1.32 15.03
CA ASP A 191 18.97 -1.46 14.36
C ASP A 191 18.81 -2.90 13.84
N ASP A 192 17.76 -3.57 14.32
CA ASP A 192 17.42 -4.94 13.94
C ASP A 192 16.14 -4.92 13.11
N ALA A 193 16.24 -5.26 11.84
CA ALA A 193 15.10 -5.39 10.94
C ALA A 193 13.97 -6.29 11.49
N GLN A 194 14.28 -7.21 12.41
CA GLN A 194 13.27 -8.08 13.05
C GLN A 194 12.53 -7.40 14.20
N SER A 195 12.95 -6.23 14.64
CA SER A 195 12.24 -5.44 15.66
C SER A 195 11.08 -4.61 15.09
N TRP A 196 10.99 -4.51 13.78
CA TRP A 196 9.96 -3.80 13.03
C TRP A 196 8.91 -4.75 12.46
N ALA A 197 7.76 -4.23 12.04
CA ALA A 197 6.71 -4.99 11.35
C ALA A 197 6.24 -6.24 12.12
N LEU A 198 6.22 -6.18 13.46
CA LEU A 198 5.98 -7.36 14.31
C LEU A 198 4.60 -7.99 14.07
N GLY A 199 3.57 -7.16 13.83
CA GLY A 199 2.23 -7.63 13.50
C GLY A 199 2.16 -8.34 12.16
N ALA A 200 2.82 -7.80 11.13
CA ALA A 200 2.90 -8.43 9.82
C ALA A 200 3.69 -9.75 9.88
N GLN A 201 4.80 -9.80 10.63
CA GLN A 201 5.53 -11.04 10.87
C GLN A 201 4.64 -12.11 11.51
N HIS A 202 3.86 -11.73 12.53
CA HIS A 202 2.94 -12.65 13.20
C HIS A 202 1.83 -13.13 12.26
N TRP A 203 1.22 -12.21 11.50
CA TRP A 203 0.18 -12.54 10.54
C TRP A 203 0.69 -13.46 9.44
N ALA A 204 1.83 -13.15 8.85
CA ALA A 204 2.42 -13.89 7.73
C ALA A 204 2.77 -15.34 8.14
N LYS A 205 3.40 -15.54 9.31
CA LYS A 205 3.69 -16.87 9.87
C LYS A 205 2.41 -17.67 10.16
N SER A 206 1.39 -17.00 10.71
CA SER A 206 0.09 -17.65 10.98
C SER A 206 -0.63 -18.04 9.71
N HIS A 207 -0.60 -17.19 8.67
CA HIS A 207 -1.17 -17.47 7.35
C HIS A 207 -0.46 -18.66 6.69
N ALA A 208 0.87 -18.69 6.69
CA ALA A 208 1.66 -19.81 6.16
C ALA A 208 1.36 -21.13 6.89
N ALA A 209 1.26 -21.09 8.21
CA ALA A 209 0.92 -22.28 9.02
C ALA A 209 -0.50 -22.80 8.72
N ALA A 210 -1.48 -21.92 8.60
CA ALA A 210 -2.85 -22.31 8.23
C ALA A 210 -2.92 -22.97 6.84
N ARG A 211 -2.16 -22.46 5.88
CA ARG A 211 -2.04 -23.03 4.54
C ARG A 211 -1.33 -24.38 4.54
N GLY A 212 -0.25 -24.53 5.31
CA GLY A 212 0.44 -25.81 5.47
C GLY A 212 -0.43 -26.91 6.07
N ALA A 213 -1.41 -26.53 6.89
CA ALA A 213 -2.41 -27.44 7.47
C ALA A 213 -3.59 -27.74 6.53
N ALA A 214 -3.78 -26.93 5.47
CA ALA A 214 -4.85 -27.13 4.50
C ALA A 214 -4.57 -28.34 3.60
N SER A 215 -5.64 -28.89 2.98
CA SER A 215 -5.54 -30.02 2.05
C SER A 215 -4.56 -29.73 0.90
N ALA A 216 -3.87 -30.77 0.41
CA ALA A 216 -2.98 -30.69 -0.76
C ALA A 216 -3.66 -30.13 -2.05
N ASN A 217 -4.99 -30.03 -2.06
CA ASN A 217 -5.78 -29.46 -3.14
C ASN A 217 -6.17 -27.97 -2.91
N ALA A 218 -5.75 -27.35 -1.79
CA ALA A 218 -5.95 -25.93 -1.59
C ALA A 218 -5.12 -25.13 -2.63
N PRO A 219 -5.63 -23.98 -3.14
CA PRO A 219 -4.84 -23.15 -4.03
C PRO A 219 -3.51 -22.76 -3.39
N ALA A 220 -2.46 -22.67 -4.19
CA ALA A 220 -1.10 -22.42 -3.73
C ALA A 220 -1.00 -21.11 -2.92
N ASN A 221 -1.85 -20.12 -3.23
CA ASN A 221 -2.03 -18.90 -2.46
C ASN A 221 -3.50 -18.45 -2.53
N ASP A 222 -4.05 -17.96 -1.41
CA ASP A 222 -5.41 -17.39 -1.37
C ASP A 222 -5.43 -15.99 -2.01
N PHE A 223 -4.28 -15.32 -2.08
CA PHE A 223 -4.11 -13.98 -2.64
C PHE A 223 -3.36 -14.04 -3.98
N SER A 224 -3.83 -13.26 -4.93
CA SER A 224 -3.14 -13.07 -6.22
C SER A 224 -1.89 -12.18 -6.05
N TYR A 225 -2.01 -11.14 -5.23
CA TYR A 225 -0.93 -10.23 -4.85
C TYR A 225 -1.35 -9.34 -3.67
N GLY A 226 -0.37 -8.64 -3.09
CA GLY A 226 -0.56 -7.66 -2.02
C GLY A 226 -0.05 -6.27 -2.40
N ILE A 227 -0.59 -5.25 -1.74
CA ILE A 227 -0.14 -3.86 -1.79
C ILE A 227 -0.18 -3.30 -0.37
N LEU A 228 0.99 -2.93 0.14
CA LEU A 228 1.13 -2.19 1.39
C LEU A 228 0.99 -0.69 1.11
N LEU A 229 0.39 0.03 2.04
CA LEU A 229 0.22 1.47 2.02
C LEU A 229 0.85 2.06 3.27
N ASP A 230 2.02 2.63 3.13
CA ASP A 230 2.69 3.31 4.22
C ASP A 230 2.99 4.76 3.88
N MET A 231 2.69 5.67 4.82
CA MET A 231 2.87 7.14 4.68
C MET A 231 2.32 7.73 3.38
N VAL A 232 1.10 7.31 2.97
CA VAL A 232 0.51 7.65 1.67
C VAL A 232 -0.27 8.98 1.63
N GLY A 233 -0.16 9.81 2.66
CA GLY A 233 -0.90 11.07 2.80
C GLY A 233 -0.03 12.31 2.90
N GLY A 234 1.30 12.20 2.98
CA GLY A 234 2.20 13.33 3.25
C GLY A 234 2.26 14.37 2.12
N GLN A 235 2.47 15.63 2.51
CA GLN A 235 2.68 16.73 1.57
C GLN A 235 3.94 16.51 0.73
N GLY A 236 3.81 16.71 -0.59
CA GLY A 236 4.94 16.59 -1.53
C GLY A 236 5.41 15.16 -1.81
N ALA A 237 4.72 14.14 -1.28
CA ALA A 237 5.10 12.75 -1.47
C ALA A 237 5.23 12.35 -2.93
N ARG A 238 6.24 11.51 -3.21
CA ARG A 238 6.46 10.82 -4.48
C ARG A 238 6.78 9.37 -4.17
N PHE A 239 6.04 8.48 -4.80
CA PHE A 239 6.16 7.03 -4.61
C PHE A 239 7.08 6.48 -5.68
N HIS A 240 8.36 6.37 -5.36
CA HIS A 240 9.34 5.73 -6.22
C HIS A 240 9.20 4.21 -6.14
N GLN A 241 9.72 3.48 -7.12
CA GLN A 241 9.67 2.02 -7.11
C GLN A 241 10.61 1.48 -6.03
N GLU A 242 10.04 1.00 -4.92
CA GLU A 242 10.78 0.45 -3.78
C GLU A 242 11.52 -0.85 -4.20
N ALA A 243 12.72 -1.06 -3.69
CA ALA A 243 13.61 -2.08 -4.23
C ALA A 243 13.19 -3.52 -3.91
N TYR A 244 12.68 -3.81 -2.71
CA TYR A 244 12.13 -5.14 -2.39
C TYR A 244 10.85 -5.40 -3.20
N SER A 245 10.02 -4.39 -3.44
CA SER A 245 8.84 -4.49 -4.30
C SER A 245 9.20 -4.92 -5.72
N LEU A 246 10.27 -4.35 -6.27
CA LEU A 246 10.81 -4.76 -7.59
C LEU A 246 11.42 -6.17 -7.55
N GLU A 247 12.02 -6.58 -6.43
CA GLU A 247 12.61 -7.91 -6.27
C GLU A 247 11.53 -8.99 -6.19
N TYR A 248 10.48 -8.76 -5.39
CA TYR A 248 9.46 -9.78 -5.09
C TYR A 248 8.27 -9.77 -6.04
N ALA A 249 7.83 -8.58 -6.49
CA ALA A 249 6.57 -8.42 -7.20
C ALA A 249 6.62 -7.38 -8.34
N PRO A 250 7.60 -7.44 -9.27
CA PRO A 250 7.77 -6.41 -10.30
C PRO A 250 6.54 -6.23 -11.19
N GLN A 251 5.75 -7.29 -11.41
CA GLN A 251 4.51 -7.24 -12.19
C GLN A 251 3.40 -6.45 -11.45
N VAL A 252 3.41 -6.43 -10.11
CA VAL A 252 2.47 -5.63 -9.32
C VAL A 252 2.88 -4.17 -9.32
N VAL A 253 4.20 -3.88 -9.22
CA VAL A 253 4.74 -2.53 -9.41
C VAL A 253 4.29 -1.98 -10.77
N ASP A 254 4.54 -2.72 -11.86
CA ASP A 254 4.15 -2.30 -13.23
C ASP A 254 2.63 -2.03 -13.34
N ARG A 255 1.78 -2.89 -12.76
CA ARG A 255 0.32 -2.71 -12.73
C ARG A 255 -0.07 -1.41 -12.03
N VAL A 256 0.46 -1.13 -10.84
CA VAL A 256 0.10 0.04 -10.04
C VAL A 256 0.60 1.33 -10.69
N TRP A 257 1.86 1.36 -11.16
CA TRP A 257 2.42 2.55 -11.82
C TRP A 257 1.71 2.87 -13.13
N ARG A 258 1.31 1.86 -13.90
CA ARG A 258 0.46 2.07 -15.10
C ARG A 258 -0.92 2.59 -14.71
N ALA A 259 -1.55 2.03 -13.69
CA ALA A 259 -2.85 2.51 -13.21
C ALA A 259 -2.79 3.98 -12.81
N ALA A 260 -1.72 4.42 -12.13
CA ALA A 260 -1.52 5.82 -11.78
C ALA A 260 -1.45 6.75 -13.01
N VAL A 261 -0.79 6.30 -14.08
CA VAL A 261 -0.74 7.06 -15.34
C VAL A 261 -2.12 7.15 -15.98
N VAL A 262 -2.87 6.04 -16.04
CA VAL A 262 -4.23 5.98 -16.63
C VAL A 262 -5.19 6.95 -15.95
N VAL A 263 -5.12 7.08 -14.62
CA VAL A 263 -5.99 7.98 -13.86
C VAL A 263 -5.43 9.39 -13.70
N GLY A 264 -4.30 9.72 -14.35
CA GLY A 264 -3.73 11.07 -14.38
C GLY A 264 -2.83 11.44 -13.19
N TYR A 265 -2.45 10.47 -12.36
CA TYR A 265 -1.57 10.67 -11.19
C TYR A 265 -0.14 10.14 -11.38
N GLY A 266 0.29 9.88 -12.61
CA GLY A 266 1.63 9.36 -12.90
C GLY A 266 2.78 10.22 -12.36
N SER A 267 2.58 11.52 -12.12
CA SER A 267 3.57 12.39 -11.50
C SER A 267 3.83 12.08 -10.02
N PHE A 268 2.88 11.43 -9.32
CA PHE A 268 3.07 10.93 -7.96
C PHE A 268 3.84 9.59 -7.93
N PHE A 269 3.85 8.86 -9.04
CA PHE A 269 4.42 7.53 -9.19
C PHE A 269 5.55 7.53 -10.25
N PRO A 270 6.68 8.21 -9.99
CA PRO A 270 7.81 8.20 -10.94
C PRO A 270 8.38 6.79 -11.09
N ALA A 271 8.78 6.43 -12.32
CA ALA A 271 9.37 5.11 -12.64
C ALA A 271 10.88 5.05 -12.32
N SER A 272 11.31 5.75 -11.28
CA SER A 272 12.68 5.72 -10.78
C SER A 272 12.76 4.84 -9.51
N LEU A 273 13.95 4.28 -9.27
CA LEU A 273 14.21 3.45 -8.10
C LEU A 273 14.13 4.29 -6.82
N GLY A 274 13.43 3.76 -5.82
CA GLY A 274 13.38 4.25 -4.45
C GLY A 274 14.42 3.58 -3.54
N GLY A 275 14.19 3.68 -2.23
CA GLY A 275 14.98 2.98 -1.23
C GLY A 275 14.78 1.46 -1.25
N LYS A 276 15.59 0.76 -0.48
CA LYS A 276 15.35 -0.64 -0.10
C LYS A 276 14.91 -0.63 1.37
N ILE A 277 13.64 -0.87 1.61
CA ILE A 277 12.99 -0.56 2.87
C ILE A 277 12.51 -1.85 3.53
N THR A 278 12.84 -2.05 4.81
CA THR A 278 12.24 -3.11 5.61
C THR A 278 10.93 -2.59 6.18
N ASP A 279 9.82 -3.23 5.81
CA ASP A 279 8.48 -2.85 6.17
C ASP A 279 7.55 -4.08 6.14
N ASP A 280 6.28 -3.94 6.48
CA ASP A 280 5.25 -4.99 6.57
C ASP A 280 5.15 -5.87 5.32
N HIS A 281 5.45 -5.35 4.12
CA HIS A 281 5.46 -6.14 2.88
C HIS A 281 6.56 -7.21 2.85
N VAL A 282 7.66 -7.02 3.58
CA VAL A 282 8.77 -7.98 3.56
C VAL A 282 8.35 -9.32 4.17
N PRO A 283 7.81 -9.42 5.41
CA PRO A 283 7.31 -10.69 5.93
C PRO A 283 6.13 -11.25 5.14
N VAL A 284 5.29 -10.41 4.52
CA VAL A 284 4.21 -10.88 3.63
C VAL A 284 4.78 -11.62 2.42
N ASN A 285 5.88 -11.14 1.84
CA ASN A 285 6.59 -11.83 0.76
C ASN A 285 7.31 -13.09 1.26
N GLN A 286 8.12 -12.96 2.31
CA GLN A 286 9.08 -14.00 2.71
C GLN A 286 8.41 -15.15 3.45
N GLU A 287 7.46 -14.86 4.34
CA GLU A 287 6.84 -15.85 5.22
C GLU A 287 5.48 -16.33 4.65
N ALA A 288 4.62 -15.43 4.18
CA ALA A 288 3.34 -15.81 3.60
C ALA A 288 3.43 -16.23 2.13
N GLY A 289 4.50 -15.86 1.42
CA GLY A 289 4.70 -16.18 0.01
C GLY A 289 3.71 -15.45 -0.91
N ILE A 290 3.24 -14.27 -0.52
CA ILE A 290 2.32 -13.44 -1.29
C ILE A 290 3.15 -12.36 -1.99
N PRO A 291 3.16 -12.27 -3.34
CA PRO A 291 3.82 -11.17 -4.05
C PRO A 291 3.23 -9.83 -3.61
N CYS A 292 3.95 -9.06 -2.78
CA CYS A 292 3.46 -7.83 -2.18
C CYS A 292 4.43 -6.67 -2.47
N ILE A 293 3.88 -5.53 -2.84
CA ILE A 293 4.63 -4.29 -3.02
C ILE A 293 4.32 -3.32 -1.89
N ASP A 294 5.19 -2.32 -1.76
CA ASP A 294 5.02 -1.20 -0.87
C ASP A 294 4.84 0.10 -1.67
N ILE A 295 3.78 0.84 -1.39
CA ILE A 295 3.59 2.22 -1.81
C ILE A 295 3.99 3.11 -0.65
N ILE A 296 5.27 3.49 -0.65
CA ILE A 296 5.89 4.32 0.38
C ILE A 296 6.58 5.53 -0.27
N PRO A 297 6.53 6.74 0.32
CA PRO A 297 7.18 7.89 -0.27
C PRO A 297 8.70 7.79 -0.16
N TYR A 298 9.38 8.42 -1.11
CA TYR A 298 10.83 8.55 -1.09
C TYR A 298 11.23 9.98 -1.39
N TYR A 299 11.99 10.59 -0.47
CA TYR A 299 12.44 11.98 -0.53
C TYR A 299 13.98 12.01 -0.63
N PRO A 300 14.55 11.81 -1.83
CA PRO A 300 15.99 11.66 -2.01
C PRO A 300 16.81 12.87 -1.58
N ASP A 301 16.20 14.06 -1.59
CA ASP A 301 16.85 15.33 -1.28
C ASP A 301 16.53 15.83 0.16
N CYS A 302 15.83 15.05 0.98
CA CYS A 302 15.52 15.41 2.36
C CYS A 302 16.68 15.04 3.29
N GLU A 303 17.28 16.06 3.92
CA GLU A 303 18.43 15.87 4.82
C GLU A 303 18.05 15.12 6.11
N ALA A 304 16.79 15.25 6.57
CA ALA A 304 16.33 14.66 7.83
C ALA A 304 16.10 13.15 7.67
N SER A 305 15.42 12.73 6.62
CA SER A 305 15.12 11.33 6.35
C SER A 305 14.67 11.13 4.90
N SER A 306 15.03 9.99 4.30
CA SER A 306 14.50 9.59 3.00
C SER A 306 12.99 9.32 3.03
N PHE A 307 12.38 9.18 4.21
CA PHE A 307 10.94 9.07 4.42
C PHE A 307 10.21 10.42 4.49
N GLY A 308 10.97 11.53 4.49
CA GLY A 308 10.45 12.88 4.51
C GLY A 308 10.65 13.61 5.84
N PRO A 309 10.30 14.92 5.87
CA PRO A 309 10.67 15.80 6.98
C PRO A 309 9.87 15.58 8.26
N THR A 310 8.73 14.90 8.20
CA THR A 310 7.83 14.67 9.35
C THR A 310 7.95 13.28 9.94
N TRP A 311 8.69 12.37 9.26
CA TRP A 311 8.85 10.99 9.71
C TRP A 311 9.48 10.91 11.08
N HIS A 312 8.80 10.24 12.02
CA HIS A 312 9.19 10.06 13.42
C HIS A 312 9.44 11.38 14.17
N THR A 313 8.64 12.40 13.86
CA THR A 313 8.67 13.70 14.54
C THR A 313 7.30 14.06 15.11
N VAL A 314 7.25 15.04 16.02
CA VAL A 314 5.97 15.58 16.52
C VAL A 314 5.16 16.33 15.44
N GLN A 315 5.74 16.53 14.25
CA GLN A 315 5.09 17.17 13.10
C GLN A 315 4.36 16.18 12.20
N ASP A 316 4.39 14.88 12.48
CA ASP A 316 3.50 13.96 11.78
C ASP A 316 2.06 14.08 12.29
N ASP A 317 1.41 15.16 11.90
CA ASP A 317 0.06 15.56 12.28
C ASP A 317 -0.84 15.83 11.05
N MET A 318 -2.12 16.08 11.31
CA MET A 318 -3.12 16.35 10.26
C MET A 318 -2.83 17.59 9.39
N GLN A 319 -2.00 18.55 9.86
CA GLN A 319 -1.67 19.75 9.09
C GLN A 319 -0.67 19.45 7.97
N HIS A 320 0.08 18.35 8.09
CA HIS A 320 1.07 17.90 7.12
C HIS A 320 0.54 16.83 6.15
N LEU A 321 -0.74 16.45 6.28
CA LEU A 321 -1.41 15.65 5.25
C LEU A 321 -1.84 16.51 4.06
N ASP A 322 -1.83 15.90 2.88
CA ASP A 322 -2.32 16.48 1.63
C ASP A 322 -3.44 15.61 1.05
N PRO A 323 -4.68 16.15 0.95
CA PRO A 323 -5.79 15.42 0.34
C PRO A 323 -5.52 15.05 -1.13
N VAL A 324 -4.64 15.78 -1.84
CA VAL A 324 -4.29 15.46 -3.22
C VAL A 324 -3.41 14.20 -3.28
N THR A 325 -2.50 14.02 -2.32
CA THR A 325 -1.68 12.81 -2.18
C THR A 325 -2.56 11.58 -1.90
N LEU A 326 -3.45 11.67 -0.90
CA LEU A 326 -4.43 10.60 -0.60
C LEU A 326 -5.30 10.27 -1.81
N LYS A 327 -5.73 11.32 -2.57
CA LYS A 327 -6.50 11.15 -3.81
C LYS A 327 -5.70 10.41 -4.88
N ALA A 328 -4.43 10.75 -5.06
CA ALA A 328 -3.58 10.13 -6.06
C ALA A 328 -3.42 8.62 -5.80
N VAL A 329 -3.12 8.24 -4.55
CA VAL A 329 -3.01 6.83 -4.17
C VAL A 329 -4.35 6.12 -4.27
N GLY A 330 -5.39 6.67 -3.65
CA GLY A 330 -6.71 6.04 -3.61
C GLY A 330 -7.34 5.84 -4.99
N GLN A 331 -7.25 6.84 -5.90
CA GLN A 331 -7.77 6.70 -7.26
C GLN A 331 -6.96 5.72 -8.10
N THR A 332 -5.65 5.63 -7.88
CA THR A 332 -4.80 4.61 -8.50
C THR A 332 -5.25 3.21 -8.09
N LEU A 333 -5.52 3.00 -6.80
CA LEU A 333 -6.01 1.71 -6.30
C LEU A 333 -7.42 1.39 -6.79
N VAL A 334 -8.31 2.38 -6.95
CA VAL A 334 -9.60 2.18 -7.62
C VAL A 334 -9.36 1.63 -9.03
N GLN A 335 -8.45 2.21 -9.82
CA GLN A 335 -8.13 1.69 -11.16
C GLN A 335 -7.62 0.24 -11.10
N VAL A 336 -6.78 -0.10 -10.12
CA VAL A 336 -6.26 -1.47 -9.93
C VAL A 336 -7.37 -2.47 -9.60
N LEU A 337 -8.35 -2.08 -8.78
CA LEU A 337 -9.42 -2.99 -8.30
C LEU A 337 -10.59 -3.12 -9.27
N TYR A 338 -10.82 -2.13 -10.14
CA TYR A 338 -11.94 -2.07 -11.08
C TYR A 338 -11.53 -2.27 -12.54
N GLY A 339 -10.22 -2.15 -12.85
CA GLY A 339 -9.64 -2.37 -14.20
C GLY A 339 -9.38 -3.84 -14.52
N ASP A 340 -8.92 -4.05 -15.78
CA ASP A 340 -8.54 -5.38 -16.31
C ASP A 340 -7.13 -5.76 -15.92
#